data_18f4366e814d27b9996dc4bb4dc0f534
#
_entry.id   18f4366e814d27b9996dc4bb4dc0f534
#
_cell.length_a   1.000
_cell.length_b   1.000
_cell.length_c   1.000
_cell.angle_alpha   90.00
_cell.angle_beta   90.00
_cell.angle_gamma   90.00
#
_symmetry.space_group_name_H-M   'P 1'
#
loop_
_entity.id
_entity.type
_entity.pdbx_description
1 polymer ?
#
loop_
_entity_poly.entity_id
_entity_poly.type
_entity_poly.pdbx_seq_one_letter_code
_entity_poly.pdbx_strand_id
1 'polypeptide(L)'
;MPAVVRAHAFWKFPETGVERALDEVEHFDIKVDYLRFDQHSKKDFMEKIGHAQIASYDGVLFAPVFSEESTVFIKRCSESGVPCILFNSLIEETEVDGFIGQDAFQSGFLSGRLMSYGLPPEKDLLIVNLSLRKDNYQHIIKRERGFRSYFEEHSDRVSNLVSINMSGGNYEDVAAEIDRKNDSMNIAGIFVTNSRVHLVARYLAERGFMRMRLIGYDLLPESIEYLQREYIDFLISQSPEEQAYIGLRQLFNMAVLKKSIPREVLLPIDILTKENIDHYLKFNKQYE
;
A
#
# COMPACT_ATOMS: atom_id res chain seq x y z
N MET A 1 -14.24 0.16 -1.77
CA MET A 1 -12.84 -0.15 -2.17
C MET A 1 -12.64 0.05 -3.66
N PRO A 2 -11.43 0.29 -4.16
CA PRO A 2 -11.18 0.32 -5.61
C PRO A 2 -11.54 -0.98 -6.31
N ALA A 3 -11.96 -0.87 -7.58
CA ALA A 3 -12.29 -2.04 -8.38
C ALA A 3 -11.05 -2.85 -8.73
N VAL A 4 -11.18 -4.18 -8.71
CA VAL A 4 -10.11 -5.07 -9.17
C VAL A 4 -10.06 -5.02 -10.70
N VAL A 5 -8.96 -4.51 -11.24
CA VAL A 5 -8.67 -4.53 -12.67
C VAL A 5 -7.32 -5.22 -12.90
N ARG A 6 -7.10 -5.85 -14.06
CA ARG A 6 -5.87 -6.61 -14.36
C ARG A 6 -4.58 -5.84 -14.04
N ALA A 7 -4.58 -4.52 -14.23
CA ALA A 7 -3.43 -3.66 -13.94
C ALA A 7 -3.23 -3.33 -12.43
N HIS A 8 -4.16 -3.70 -11.56
CA HIS A 8 -4.16 -3.35 -10.14
C HIS A 8 -4.70 -4.51 -9.30
N ALA A 9 -4.03 -5.65 -9.39
CA ALA A 9 -4.39 -6.89 -8.68
C ALA A 9 -4.33 -6.76 -7.14
N PHE A 10 -3.71 -5.70 -6.60
CA PHE A 10 -3.61 -5.44 -5.16
C PHE A 10 -4.96 -5.53 -4.44
N TRP A 11 -6.02 -4.98 -5.02
CA TRP A 11 -7.34 -4.92 -4.37
C TRP A 11 -8.07 -6.27 -4.28
N LYS A 12 -7.51 -7.32 -4.91
CA LYS A 12 -8.00 -8.69 -4.75
C LYS A 12 -7.71 -9.23 -3.35
N PHE A 13 -6.56 -8.90 -2.77
CA PHE A 13 -6.19 -9.38 -1.44
C PHE A 13 -7.14 -8.92 -0.33
N PRO A 14 -7.55 -7.65 -0.24
CA PRO A 14 -8.60 -7.24 0.71
C PRO A 14 -9.93 -7.97 0.50
N GLU A 15 -10.34 -8.30 -0.73
CA GLU A 15 -11.56 -9.08 -0.98
C GLU A 15 -11.45 -10.47 -0.33
N THR A 16 -10.33 -11.18 -0.52
CA THR A 16 -10.08 -12.48 0.13
C THR A 16 -10.13 -12.36 1.66
N GLY A 17 -9.55 -11.31 2.24
CA GLY A 17 -9.61 -11.09 3.70
C GLY A 17 -11.04 -10.87 4.22
N VAL A 18 -11.88 -10.17 3.47
CA VAL A 18 -13.30 -10.01 3.79
C VAL A 18 -14.02 -11.36 3.71
N GLU A 19 -13.79 -12.15 2.66
CA GLU A 19 -14.40 -13.48 2.47
C GLU A 19 -14.04 -14.39 3.63
N ARG A 20 -12.76 -14.48 4.00
CA ARG A 20 -12.29 -15.25 5.17
C ARG A 20 -12.97 -14.83 6.48
N ALA A 21 -13.15 -13.53 6.70
CA ALA A 21 -13.84 -13.05 7.89
C ALA A 21 -15.34 -13.38 7.88
N LEU A 22 -15.98 -13.40 6.70
CA LEU A 22 -17.39 -13.79 6.55
C LEU A 22 -17.62 -15.27 6.87
N ASP A 23 -16.71 -16.15 6.42
CA ASP A 23 -16.78 -17.59 6.69
C ASP A 23 -16.79 -17.90 8.20
N GLU A 24 -15.99 -17.14 8.99
CA GLU A 24 -15.97 -17.31 10.45
C GLU A 24 -17.26 -16.85 11.16
N VAL A 25 -18.05 -15.99 10.52
CA VAL A 25 -19.28 -15.44 11.10
C VAL A 25 -20.53 -15.83 10.30
N GLU A 26 -20.46 -16.90 9.48
CA GLU A 26 -21.54 -17.37 8.59
C GLU A 26 -22.90 -17.52 9.30
N HIS A 27 -22.87 -17.94 10.59
CA HIS A 27 -24.09 -18.17 11.39
C HIS A 27 -24.83 -16.89 11.78
N PHE A 28 -24.26 -15.71 11.52
CA PHE A 28 -24.85 -14.42 11.87
C PHE A 28 -25.57 -13.71 10.69
N ASP A 29 -25.69 -14.35 9.53
CA ASP A 29 -26.30 -13.80 8.30
C ASP A 29 -25.76 -12.40 7.94
N ILE A 30 -24.44 -12.24 8.05
CA ILE A 30 -23.76 -10.99 7.68
C ILE A 30 -23.72 -10.88 6.15
N LYS A 31 -24.08 -9.69 5.65
CA LYS A 31 -24.01 -9.38 4.22
C LYS A 31 -23.05 -8.24 3.97
N VAL A 32 -22.23 -8.37 2.95
CA VAL A 32 -21.26 -7.33 2.55
C VAL A 32 -21.58 -6.85 1.15
N ASP A 33 -21.86 -5.56 1.04
CA ASP A 33 -22.02 -4.87 -0.23
C ASP A 33 -20.70 -4.18 -0.61
N TYR A 34 -20.18 -4.47 -1.80
CA TYR A 34 -18.96 -3.86 -2.30
C TYR A 34 -19.27 -2.61 -3.11
N LEU A 35 -18.91 -1.46 -2.59
CA LEU A 35 -18.90 -0.21 -3.35
C LEU A 35 -17.59 -0.10 -4.15
N ARG A 36 -17.58 -0.62 -5.38
CA ARG A 36 -16.40 -0.62 -6.24
C ARG A 36 -16.35 0.63 -7.10
N PHE A 37 -15.18 1.27 -7.19
CA PHE A 37 -14.94 2.47 -8.00
C PHE A 37 -13.58 2.38 -8.71
N ASP A 38 -13.44 3.16 -9.78
CA ASP A 38 -12.15 3.32 -10.46
C ASP A 38 -11.24 4.22 -9.60
N GLN A 39 -10.14 3.64 -9.09
CA GLN A 39 -9.14 4.37 -8.29
C GLN A 39 -8.49 5.54 -9.03
N HIS A 40 -8.65 5.62 -10.35
CA HIS A 40 -8.13 6.66 -11.22
C HIS A 40 -9.18 7.74 -11.55
N SER A 41 -10.42 7.54 -11.16
CA SER A 41 -11.53 8.45 -11.45
C SER A 41 -12.14 9.02 -10.18
N LYS A 42 -11.73 10.25 -9.83
CA LYS A 42 -12.37 11.03 -8.76
C LYS A 42 -13.88 11.18 -9.00
N LYS A 43 -14.29 11.33 -10.27
CA LYS A 43 -15.70 11.45 -10.66
C LYS A 43 -16.47 10.18 -10.33
N ASP A 44 -15.96 9.02 -10.72
CA ASP A 44 -16.62 7.72 -10.44
C ASP A 44 -16.70 7.48 -8.92
N PHE A 45 -15.60 7.79 -8.18
CA PHE A 45 -15.62 7.70 -6.72
C PHE A 45 -16.71 8.58 -6.10
N MET A 46 -16.79 9.87 -6.48
CA MET A 46 -17.79 10.80 -5.97
C MET A 46 -19.22 10.35 -6.29
N GLU A 47 -19.46 9.84 -7.50
CA GLU A 47 -20.75 9.29 -7.89
C GLU A 47 -21.14 8.10 -7.01
N LYS A 48 -20.23 7.14 -6.83
CA LYS A 48 -20.46 5.95 -6.00
C LYS A 48 -20.76 6.29 -4.55
N ILE A 49 -19.92 7.12 -3.91
CA ILE A 49 -20.16 7.53 -2.52
C ILE A 49 -21.41 8.41 -2.37
N GLY A 50 -21.75 9.19 -3.41
CA GLY A 50 -22.95 10.04 -3.43
C GLY A 50 -24.24 9.21 -3.40
N HIS A 51 -24.25 8.08 -4.10
CA HIS A 51 -25.39 7.16 -4.15
C HIS A 51 -25.46 6.17 -2.99
N ALA A 52 -24.41 6.07 -2.16
CA ALA A 52 -24.37 5.17 -1.03
C ALA A 52 -25.43 5.56 0.04
N GLN A 53 -26.34 4.65 0.32
CA GLN A 53 -27.35 4.80 1.39
C GLN A 53 -26.74 4.41 2.74
N ILE A 54 -25.81 5.24 3.24
CA ILE A 54 -24.97 4.93 4.43
C ILE A 54 -25.84 4.48 5.60
N ALA A 55 -26.94 5.16 5.88
CA ALA A 55 -27.83 4.86 7.01
C ALA A 55 -28.49 3.47 6.95
N SER A 56 -28.40 2.74 5.84
CA SER A 56 -28.90 1.37 5.72
C SER A 56 -27.89 0.30 6.10
N TYR A 57 -26.65 0.69 6.44
CA TYR A 57 -25.58 -0.23 6.83
C TYR A 57 -25.30 -0.17 8.33
N ASP A 58 -24.89 -1.30 8.91
CA ASP A 58 -24.47 -1.41 10.30
C ASP A 58 -22.98 -1.05 10.51
N GLY A 59 -22.22 -0.87 9.41
CA GLY A 59 -20.83 -0.46 9.45
C GLY A 59 -20.21 -0.32 8.07
N VAL A 60 -19.11 0.41 7.99
CA VAL A 60 -18.36 0.68 6.75
C VAL A 60 -16.89 0.34 6.96
N LEU A 61 -16.36 -0.55 6.12
CA LEU A 61 -14.92 -0.80 5.98
C LEU A 61 -14.41 -0.06 4.74
N PHE A 62 -13.50 0.89 4.92
CA PHE A 62 -13.17 1.84 3.86
C PHE A 62 -11.66 2.01 3.66
N ALA A 63 -11.23 1.91 2.40
CA ALA A 63 -9.87 2.27 1.97
C ALA A 63 -9.90 3.65 1.30
N PRO A 64 -9.44 4.71 1.95
CA PRO A 64 -9.46 6.06 1.38
C PRO A 64 -8.40 6.20 0.28
N VAL A 65 -8.82 6.67 -0.89
CA VAL A 65 -7.95 6.90 -2.06
C VAL A 65 -7.83 8.40 -2.37
N PHE A 66 -8.92 9.13 -2.31
CA PHE A 66 -8.98 10.57 -2.52
C PHE A 66 -9.22 11.27 -1.18
N SER A 67 -8.21 11.91 -0.62
CA SER A 67 -8.22 12.41 0.76
C SER A 67 -9.39 13.36 1.07
N GLU A 68 -9.59 14.40 0.26
CA GLU A 68 -10.66 15.38 0.46
C GLU A 68 -12.06 14.75 0.39
N GLU A 69 -12.32 13.97 -0.66
CA GLU A 69 -13.61 13.33 -0.87
C GLU A 69 -13.86 12.21 0.14
N SER A 70 -12.81 11.51 0.54
CA SER A 70 -12.90 10.49 1.59
C SER A 70 -13.24 11.10 2.94
N THR A 71 -12.71 12.30 3.26
CA THR A 71 -13.08 13.05 4.46
C THR A 71 -14.58 13.37 4.48
N VAL A 72 -15.14 13.80 3.34
CA VAL A 72 -16.57 14.03 3.22
C VAL A 72 -17.39 12.76 3.46
N PHE A 73 -16.93 11.63 2.91
CA PHE A 73 -17.61 10.35 3.09
C PHE A 73 -17.57 9.87 4.55
N ILE A 74 -16.40 9.95 5.20
CA ILE A 74 -16.24 9.61 6.63
C ILE A 74 -17.18 10.46 7.50
N LYS A 75 -17.23 11.76 7.24
CA LYS A 75 -18.15 12.66 7.96
C LYS A 75 -19.62 12.24 7.81
N ARG A 76 -20.04 11.84 6.61
CA ARG A 76 -21.39 11.32 6.38
C ARG A 76 -21.66 10.04 7.16
N CYS A 77 -20.67 9.13 7.30
CA CYS A 77 -20.80 7.95 8.15
C CYS A 77 -21.05 8.36 9.60
N SER A 78 -20.24 9.26 10.15
CA SER A 78 -20.39 9.79 11.52
C SER A 78 -21.74 10.46 11.73
N GLU A 79 -22.19 11.34 10.82
CA GLU A 79 -23.50 12.01 10.88
C GLU A 79 -24.68 11.04 10.82
N SER A 80 -24.49 9.88 10.17
CA SER A 80 -25.49 8.80 10.09
C SER A 80 -25.44 7.85 11.27
N GLY A 81 -24.47 8.00 12.19
CA GLY A 81 -24.24 7.08 13.30
C GLY A 81 -23.75 5.69 12.89
N VAL A 82 -23.14 5.57 11.70
CA VAL A 82 -22.65 4.31 11.14
C VAL A 82 -21.14 4.21 11.37
N PRO A 83 -20.66 3.20 12.11
CA PRO A 83 -19.24 3.01 12.37
C PRO A 83 -18.43 2.91 11.06
N CYS A 84 -17.30 3.64 11.04
CA CYS A 84 -16.41 3.64 9.89
C CYS A 84 -15.00 3.23 10.33
N ILE A 85 -14.52 2.10 9.79
CA ILE A 85 -13.15 1.62 9.99
C ILE A 85 -12.37 1.83 8.72
N LEU A 86 -11.21 2.48 8.82
CA LEU A 86 -10.29 2.64 7.69
C LEU A 86 -9.29 1.49 7.65
N PHE A 87 -8.87 1.15 6.44
CA PHE A 87 -7.72 0.26 6.25
C PHE A 87 -6.80 0.76 5.14
N ASN A 88 -5.58 0.26 5.11
CA ASN A 88 -4.50 0.59 4.17
C ASN A 88 -3.96 2.03 4.29
N SER A 89 -4.79 3.03 4.34
CA SER A 89 -4.38 4.44 4.49
C SER A 89 -5.24 5.15 5.54
N LEU A 90 -4.61 5.97 6.37
CA LEU A 90 -5.28 6.82 7.36
C LEU A 90 -5.33 8.26 6.85
N ILE A 91 -6.44 8.95 7.08
CA ILE A 91 -6.56 10.40 6.93
C ILE A 91 -6.49 11.01 8.34
N GLU A 92 -5.40 11.69 8.66
CA GLU A 92 -5.05 12.12 10.04
C GLU A 92 -6.06 13.06 10.67
N GLU A 93 -6.74 13.88 9.90
CA GLU A 93 -7.66 14.91 10.39
C GLU A 93 -9.11 14.42 10.48
N THR A 94 -9.34 13.09 10.45
CA THR A 94 -10.68 12.51 10.50
C THR A 94 -10.89 11.69 11.75
N GLU A 95 -12.07 11.84 12.37
CA GLU A 95 -12.51 10.96 13.45
C GLU A 95 -13.14 9.70 12.84
N VAL A 96 -12.49 8.56 13.08
CA VAL A 96 -12.97 7.23 12.66
C VAL A 96 -13.01 6.30 13.88
N ASP A 97 -13.83 5.25 13.79
CA ASP A 97 -13.97 4.29 14.88
C ASP A 97 -12.76 3.37 14.98
N GLY A 98 -12.07 3.12 13.87
CA GLY A 98 -10.86 2.33 13.86
C GLY A 98 -10.01 2.52 12.59
N PHE A 99 -8.73 2.18 12.71
CA PHE A 99 -7.79 2.10 11.60
C PHE A 99 -7.00 0.81 11.68
N ILE A 100 -6.90 0.11 10.56
CA ILE A 100 -6.04 -1.07 10.39
C ILE A 100 -5.07 -0.80 9.26
N GLY A 101 -3.77 -0.88 9.56
CA GLY A 101 -2.76 -0.59 8.55
C GLY A 101 -1.36 -0.93 9.02
N GLN A 102 -0.40 -0.28 8.41
CA GLN A 102 1.02 -0.38 8.75
C GLN A 102 1.56 1.03 9.02
N ASP A 103 2.51 1.16 9.94
CA ASP A 103 3.21 2.43 10.10
C ASP A 103 4.03 2.74 8.85
N ALA A 104 3.46 3.61 8.02
CA ALA A 104 4.05 3.95 6.73
C ALA A 104 5.37 4.72 6.86
N PHE A 105 5.52 5.57 7.89
CA PHE A 105 6.77 6.27 8.14
C PHE A 105 7.86 5.27 8.54
N GLN A 106 7.57 4.42 9.52
CA GLN A 106 8.52 3.42 10.00
C GLN A 106 8.89 2.41 8.91
N SER A 107 7.93 2.05 8.05
CA SER A 107 8.17 1.19 6.89
C SER A 107 9.13 1.84 5.87
N GLY A 108 8.95 3.14 5.61
CA GLY A 108 9.90 3.91 4.79
C GLY A 108 11.28 4.04 5.42
N PHE A 109 11.36 4.31 6.72
CA PHE A 109 12.60 4.40 7.47
C PHE A 109 13.37 3.06 7.44
N LEU A 110 12.67 1.95 7.64
CA LEU A 110 13.21 0.60 7.50
C LEU A 110 13.75 0.33 6.09
N SER A 111 13.02 0.79 5.05
CA SER A 111 13.46 0.69 3.65
C SER A 111 14.79 1.42 3.43
N GLY A 112 14.96 2.60 4.05
CA GLY A 112 16.23 3.33 4.04
C GLY A 112 17.37 2.53 4.65
N ARG A 113 17.11 1.88 5.78
CA ARG A 113 18.08 0.99 6.43
C ARG A 113 18.47 -0.20 5.55
N LEU A 114 17.48 -0.87 4.96
CA LEU A 114 17.72 -2.00 4.05
C LEU A 114 18.52 -1.55 2.81
N MET A 115 18.18 -0.38 2.25
CA MET A 115 18.88 0.21 1.13
C MET A 115 20.35 0.49 1.46
N SER A 116 20.65 0.92 2.69
CA SER A 116 22.01 1.28 3.11
C SER A 116 22.98 0.10 3.20
N TYR A 117 22.48 -1.13 3.35
CA TYR A 117 23.33 -2.31 3.46
C TYR A 117 24.05 -2.60 2.12
N GLY A 118 25.38 -2.49 2.13
CA GLY A 118 26.21 -2.71 0.94
C GLY A 118 26.11 -1.62 -0.13
N LEU A 119 25.49 -0.47 0.18
CA LEU A 119 25.50 0.68 -0.70
C LEU A 119 26.93 1.26 -0.78
N PRO A 120 27.53 1.40 -1.97
CA PRO A 120 28.81 2.07 -2.11
C PRO A 120 28.70 3.54 -1.70
N PRO A 121 29.76 4.16 -1.16
CA PRO A 121 29.77 5.58 -0.83
C PRO A 121 29.61 6.44 -2.10
N GLU A 122 29.16 7.68 -1.91
CA GLU A 122 29.03 8.69 -2.97
C GLU A 122 28.16 8.25 -4.16
N LYS A 123 27.11 7.49 -3.87
CA LYS A 123 26.09 7.09 -4.86
C LYS A 123 24.79 7.84 -4.67
N ASP A 124 24.02 7.89 -5.73
CA ASP A 124 22.70 8.49 -5.74
C ASP A 124 21.62 7.44 -5.51
N LEU A 125 20.55 7.86 -4.88
CA LEU A 125 19.35 7.06 -4.71
C LEU A 125 18.14 7.74 -5.36
N LEU A 126 17.28 6.93 -5.95
CA LEU A 126 16.05 7.37 -6.57
C LEU A 126 14.84 6.86 -5.80
N ILE A 127 13.93 7.75 -5.46
CA ILE A 127 12.61 7.40 -4.94
C ILE A 127 11.61 7.50 -6.09
N VAL A 128 10.82 6.46 -6.29
CA VAL A 128 9.82 6.38 -7.36
C VAL A 128 8.42 6.31 -6.76
N ASN A 129 7.67 7.38 -6.94
CA ASN A 129 6.28 7.51 -6.52
C ASN A 129 5.38 7.33 -7.75
N LEU A 130 4.78 6.16 -7.90
CA LEU A 130 3.88 5.82 -9.02
C LEU A 130 2.42 5.96 -8.57
N SER A 131 1.99 7.19 -8.30
CA SER A 131 0.61 7.47 -7.89
C SER A 131 -0.03 8.50 -8.80
N LEU A 132 -1.35 8.48 -8.93
CA LEU A 132 -2.08 9.38 -9.82
C LEU A 132 -2.02 10.85 -9.44
N ARG A 133 -1.82 11.17 -8.16
CA ARG A 133 -1.62 12.53 -7.63
C ARG A 133 -0.90 12.46 -6.30
N LYS A 134 0.01 13.40 -6.05
CA LYS A 134 0.76 13.51 -4.78
C LYS A 134 -0.15 13.59 -3.54
N ASP A 135 -1.33 14.16 -3.69
CA ASP A 135 -2.18 14.54 -2.55
C ASP A 135 -3.12 13.43 -2.08
N ASN A 136 -3.20 12.31 -2.81
CA ASN A 136 -4.21 11.28 -2.56
C ASN A 136 -3.73 10.10 -1.71
N TYR A 137 -2.42 9.96 -1.48
CA TYR A 137 -1.88 8.78 -0.81
C TYR A 137 -0.95 9.16 0.34
N GLN A 138 -1.52 9.44 1.49
CA GLN A 138 -0.78 9.82 2.70
C GLN A 138 0.30 8.79 3.07
N HIS A 139 0.03 7.50 2.88
CA HIS A 139 1.02 6.45 3.15
C HIS A 139 2.24 6.53 2.22
N ILE A 140 2.10 6.95 0.95
CA ILE A 140 3.23 7.16 0.03
C ILE A 140 4.12 8.31 0.52
N ILE A 141 3.49 9.42 0.90
CA ILE A 141 4.20 10.61 1.44
C ILE A 141 4.96 10.23 2.73
N LYS A 142 4.31 9.49 3.63
CA LYS A 142 4.93 9.04 4.88
C LYS A 142 6.10 8.07 4.63
N ARG A 143 5.97 7.13 3.68
CA ARG A 143 7.06 6.23 3.28
C ARG A 143 8.26 6.98 2.72
N GLU A 144 8.03 7.91 1.79
CA GLU A 144 9.10 8.75 1.25
C GLU A 144 9.77 9.55 2.37
N ARG A 145 8.99 10.17 3.27
CA ARG A 145 9.52 10.91 4.41
C ARG A 145 10.35 10.02 5.33
N GLY A 146 9.86 8.83 5.68
CA GLY A 146 10.61 7.88 6.51
C GLY A 146 11.93 7.46 5.85
N PHE A 147 11.91 7.15 4.56
CA PHE A 147 13.11 6.81 3.80
C PHE A 147 14.14 7.94 3.80
N ARG A 148 13.71 9.18 3.59
CA ARG A 148 14.59 10.36 3.64
C ARG A 148 15.17 10.57 5.04
N SER A 149 14.33 10.49 6.08
CA SER A 149 14.78 10.67 7.47
C SER A 149 15.86 9.68 7.86
N TYR A 150 15.82 8.43 7.35
CA TYR A 150 16.90 7.49 7.60
C TYR A 150 18.27 8.03 7.08
N PHE A 151 18.31 8.57 5.87
CA PHE A 151 19.56 9.08 5.29
C PHE A 151 19.95 10.47 5.84
N GLU A 152 19.01 11.27 6.31
CA GLU A 152 19.28 12.50 7.05
C GLU A 152 19.98 12.22 8.38
N GLU A 153 19.56 11.16 9.07
CA GLU A 153 20.20 10.72 10.33
C GLU A 153 21.55 9.97 10.12
N HIS A 154 21.78 9.44 8.89
CA HIS A 154 22.96 8.64 8.53
C HIS A 154 23.63 9.17 7.26
N SER A 155 23.94 10.46 7.24
CA SER A 155 24.23 11.28 6.06
C SER A 155 25.50 10.96 5.27
N ASP A 156 26.37 10.10 5.76
CA ASP A 156 27.73 9.91 5.19
C ASP A 156 27.76 8.98 3.96
N ARG A 157 26.62 8.49 3.47
CA ARG A 157 26.59 7.39 2.50
C ARG A 157 25.97 7.71 1.15
N VAL A 158 25.23 8.80 1.02
CA VAL A 158 24.44 9.11 -0.19
C VAL A 158 24.76 10.52 -0.68
N SER A 159 25.13 10.66 -1.96
CA SER A 159 25.40 11.96 -2.56
C SER A 159 24.13 12.73 -2.83
N ASN A 160 23.18 12.10 -3.49
CA ASN A 160 21.88 12.71 -3.78
C ASN A 160 20.72 11.71 -3.55
N LEU A 161 19.63 12.22 -3.01
CA LEU A 161 18.38 11.49 -2.83
C LEU A 161 17.26 12.24 -3.56
N VAL A 162 16.92 11.75 -4.75
CA VAL A 162 16.00 12.42 -5.68
C VAL A 162 14.70 11.63 -5.81
N SER A 163 13.56 12.33 -5.91
CA SER A 163 12.27 11.70 -6.18
C SER A 163 11.79 11.97 -7.60
N ILE A 164 11.17 10.98 -8.20
CA ILE A 164 10.29 11.13 -9.34
C ILE A 164 8.85 10.84 -8.92
N ASN A 165 7.92 11.70 -9.37
CA ASN A 165 6.51 11.58 -9.06
C ASN A 165 5.75 11.48 -10.38
N MET A 166 5.11 10.34 -10.61
CA MET A 166 4.40 10.07 -11.85
C MET A 166 2.91 9.86 -11.57
N SER A 167 2.09 10.61 -12.30
CA SER A 167 0.64 10.46 -12.26
C SER A 167 0.21 9.29 -13.13
N GLY A 168 0.08 8.09 -12.56
CA GLY A 168 -0.17 6.88 -13.32
C GLY A 168 1.11 6.43 -14.04
N GLY A 169 1.00 6.13 -15.30
CA GLY A 169 2.12 5.72 -16.13
C GLY A 169 2.08 4.24 -16.45
N ASN A 170 2.24 3.96 -17.73
CA ASN A 170 2.56 2.64 -18.23
C ASN A 170 4.06 2.38 -18.01
N TYR A 171 4.52 1.24 -18.43
CA TYR A 171 5.93 0.86 -18.34
C TYR A 171 6.85 1.84 -19.08
N GLU A 172 6.45 2.26 -20.28
CA GLU A 172 7.23 3.12 -21.16
C GLU A 172 7.51 4.49 -20.52
N ASP A 173 6.50 5.08 -19.87
CA ASP A 173 6.65 6.35 -19.14
C ASP A 173 7.61 6.21 -17.95
N VAL A 174 7.50 5.11 -17.19
CA VAL A 174 8.39 4.83 -16.06
C VAL A 174 9.84 4.64 -16.54
N ALA A 175 10.04 3.88 -17.60
CA ALA A 175 11.35 3.61 -18.17
C ALA A 175 12.02 4.90 -18.67
N ALA A 176 11.30 5.73 -19.44
CA ALA A 176 11.80 6.99 -19.95
C ALA A 176 12.21 7.97 -18.84
N GLU A 177 11.43 8.04 -17.74
CA GLU A 177 11.76 8.93 -16.65
C GLU A 177 12.97 8.45 -15.84
N ILE A 178 13.13 7.13 -15.66
CA ILE A 178 14.33 6.57 -15.01
C ILE A 178 15.55 6.75 -15.90
N ASP A 179 15.47 6.50 -17.23
CA ASP A 179 16.56 6.76 -18.18
C ASP A 179 17.06 8.21 -18.07
N ARG A 180 16.12 9.18 -18.09
CA ARG A 180 16.44 10.61 -17.99
C ARG A 180 17.19 10.96 -16.68
N LYS A 181 16.88 10.28 -15.57
CA LYS A 181 17.58 10.46 -14.30
C LYS A 181 18.94 9.77 -14.32
N ASN A 182 19.01 8.56 -14.84
CA ASN A 182 20.24 7.78 -14.89
C ASN A 182 21.33 8.42 -15.77
N ASP A 183 20.94 9.18 -16.80
CA ASP A 183 21.88 9.95 -17.65
C ASP A 183 22.62 11.05 -16.88
N SER A 184 22.03 11.57 -15.79
CA SER A 184 22.57 12.69 -15.02
C SER A 184 23.02 12.31 -13.60
N MET A 185 22.81 11.07 -13.16
CA MET A 185 23.01 10.59 -11.81
C MET A 185 23.74 9.24 -11.80
N ASN A 186 24.47 8.97 -10.73
CA ASN A 186 25.14 7.68 -10.48
C ASN A 186 24.27 6.82 -9.55
N ILE A 187 23.10 6.39 -10.04
CA ILE A 187 22.09 5.71 -9.24
C ILE A 187 22.57 4.30 -8.88
N ALA A 188 22.61 4.00 -7.58
CA ALA A 188 22.94 2.67 -7.05
C ALA A 188 21.74 1.93 -6.44
N GLY A 189 20.64 2.65 -6.19
CA GLY A 189 19.43 2.04 -5.65
C GLY A 189 18.17 2.84 -5.93
N ILE A 190 17.07 2.12 -6.03
CA ILE A 190 15.73 2.66 -6.28
C ILE A 190 14.78 2.17 -5.19
N PHE A 191 14.03 3.10 -4.59
CA PHE A 191 12.95 2.80 -3.66
C PHE A 191 11.60 3.14 -4.29
N VAL A 192 10.74 2.15 -4.47
CA VAL A 192 9.38 2.32 -4.99
C VAL A 192 8.39 2.30 -3.84
N THR A 193 7.66 3.37 -3.65
CA THR A 193 6.83 3.60 -2.45
C THR A 193 5.49 2.86 -2.44
N ASN A 194 5.17 2.09 -3.48
CA ASN A 194 3.91 1.35 -3.61
C ASN A 194 4.09 -0.02 -4.30
N SER A 195 2.98 -0.72 -4.53
CA SER A 195 2.92 -2.08 -5.11
C SER A 195 3.35 -2.21 -6.58
N ARG A 196 3.77 -1.11 -7.24
CA ARG A 196 4.14 -1.11 -8.66
C ARG A 196 5.64 -1.30 -8.91
N VAL A 197 6.36 -1.83 -7.96
CA VAL A 197 7.81 -2.07 -8.05
C VAL A 197 8.20 -2.96 -9.24
N HIS A 198 7.33 -3.86 -9.68
CA HIS A 198 7.54 -4.72 -10.85
C HIS A 198 7.81 -3.93 -12.15
N LEU A 199 7.28 -2.70 -12.29
CA LEU A 199 7.58 -1.86 -13.47
C LEU A 199 9.04 -1.42 -13.48
N VAL A 200 9.58 -1.05 -12.33
CA VAL A 200 11.00 -0.70 -12.19
C VAL A 200 11.88 -1.94 -12.30
N ALA A 201 11.46 -3.07 -11.74
CA ALA A 201 12.17 -4.33 -11.89
C ALA A 201 12.27 -4.78 -13.35
N ARG A 202 11.19 -4.63 -14.12
CA ARG A 202 11.17 -4.86 -15.55
C ARG A 202 12.19 -3.97 -16.27
N TYR A 203 12.23 -2.67 -15.95
CA TYR A 203 13.21 -1.74 -16.49
C TYR A 203 14.65 -2.21 -16.23
N LEU A 204 14.96 -2.58 -14.97
CA LEU A 204 16.29 -3.07 -14.62
C LEU A 204 16.65 -4.34 -15.41
N ALA A 205 15.71 -5.26 -15.59
CA ALA A 205 15.91 -6.48 -16.34
C ALA A 205 16.18 -6.21 -17.83
N GLU A 206 15.41 -5.34 -18.47
CA GLU A 206 15.57 -4.99 -19.90
C GLU A 206 16.86 -4.20 -20.16
N ARG A 207 17.34 -3.40 -19.21
CA ARG A 207 18.60 -2.63 -19.30
C ARG A 207 19.84 -3.39 -18.80
N GLY A 208 19.67 -4.57 -18.19
CA GLY A 208 20.77 -5.37 -17.64
C GLY A 208 21.38 -4.80 -16.35
N PHE A 209 20.64 -4.01 -15.58
CA PHE A 209 21.10 -3.39 -14.33
C PHE A 209 20.96 -4.32 -13.11
N MET A 210 21.67 -5.43 -13.10
CA MET A 210 21.60 -6.42 -12.01
C MET A 210 22.22 -5.99 -10.65
N ARG A 211 22.94 -4.87 -10.62
CA ARG A 211 23.61 -4.40 -9.41
C ARG A 211 22.95 -3.19 -8.77
N MET A 212 21.87 -2.69 -9.37
CA MET A 212 21.10 -1.57 -8.85
C MET A 212 20.10 -2.11 -7.84
N ARG A 213 20.23 -1.72 -6.57
CA ARG A 213 19.35 -2.21 -5.52
C ARG A 213 17.92 -1.71 -5.70
N LEU A 214 16.96 -2.59 -5.56
CA LEU A 214 15.55 -2.27 -5.70
C LEU A 214 14.74 -2.76 -4.49
N ILE A 215 14.01 -1.83 -3.88
CA ILE A 215 13.10 -2.11 -2.77
C ILE A 215 11.71 -1.58 -3.14
N GLY A 216 10.67 -2.34 -2.83
CA GLY A 216 9.27 -1.92 -3.01
C GLY A 216 8.29 -2.67 -2.15
N TYR A 217 7.02 -2.60 -2.51
CA TYR A 217 5.93 -3.12 -1.70
C TYR A 217 5.12 -4.18 -2.43
N ASP A 218 4.52 -5.05 -1.63
CA ASP A 218 3.49 -6.02 -1.94
C ASP A 218 3.92 -7.19 -2.83
N LEU A 219 3.14 -8.27 -2.67
CA LEU A 219 3.44 -9.58 -3.22
C LEU A 219 2.61 -9.85 -4.49
N LEU A 220 2.60 -8.89 -5.42
CA LEU A 220 2.00 -9.13 -6.72
C LEU A 220 2.78 -10.24 -7.46
N PRO A 221 2.12 -11.09 -8.25
CA PRO A 221 2.80 -12.17 -8.98
C PRO A 221 4.04 -11.71 -9.76
N GLU A 222 3.93 -10.57 -10.43
CA GLU A 222 5.03 -9.98 -11.19
C GLU A 222 6.19 -9.53 -10.28
N SER A 223 5.87 -8.98 -9.10
CA SER A 223 6.89 -8.57 -8.12
C SER A 223 7.62 -9.77 -7.54
N ILE A 224 6.89 -10.86 -7.25
CA ILE A 224 7.46 -12.12 -6.77
C ILE A 224 8.40 -12.73 -7.83
N GLU A 225 7.99 -12.74 -9.10
CA GLU A 225 8.85 -13.22 -10.19
C GLU A 225 10.18 -12.47 -10.23
N TYR A 226 10.16 -11.14 -10.17
CA TYR A 226 11.38 -10.34 -10.18
C TYR A 226 12.21 -10.45 -8.89
N LEU A 227 11.57 -10.68 -7.74
CA LEU A 227 12.27 -11.02 -6.50
C LEU A 227 13.05 -12.34 -6.64
N GLN A 228 12.40 -13.38 -7.18
CA GLN A 228 13.05 -14.69 -7.42
C GLN A 228 14.19 -14.60 -8.46
N ARG A 229 14.08 -13.69 -9.41
CA ARG A 229 15.12 -13.40 -10.42
C ARG A 229 16.18 -12.40 -9.94
N GLU A 230 16.13 -11.94 -8.68
CA GLU A 230 17.09 -11.04 -8.04
C GLU A 230 17.19 -9.63 -8.67
N TYR A 231 16.11 -9.18 -9.33
CA TYR A 231 15.96 -7.77 -9.75
C TYR A 231 15.30 -6.91 -8.67
N ILE A 232 14.64 -7.52 -7.69
CA ILE A 232 14.16 -6.89 -6.47
C ILE A 232 14.92 -7.52 -5.31
N ASP A 233 15.54 -6.70 -4.45
CA ASP A 233 16.26 -7.18 -3.27
C ASP A 233 15.30 -7.44 -2.11
N PHE A 234 14.35 -6.52 -1.89
CA PHE A 234 13.39 -6.62 -0.78
C PHE A 234 11.99 -6.20 -1.23
N LEU A 235 11.01 -7.01 -0.84
CA LEU A 235 9.61 -6.64 -0.84
C LEU A 235 9.12 -6.47 0.59
N ILE A 236 8.36 -5.40 0.84
CA ILE A 236 7.70 -5.17 2.12
C ILE A 236 6.23 -5.52 1.95
N SER A 237 5.74 -6.50 2.70
CA SER A 237 4.33 -6.83 2.71
C SER A 237 3.55 -5.85 3.57
N GLN A 238 2.46 -5.34 3.06
CA GLN A 238 1.47 -4.56 3.80
C GLN A 238 0.41 -5.45 4.44
N SER A 239 0.38 -6.73 4.12
CA SER A 239 -0.64 -7.70 4.55
C SER A 239 -2.07 -7.18 4.30
N PRO A 240 -2.41 -6.79 3.05
CA PRO A 240 -3.69 -6.14 2.73
C PRO A 240 -4.91 -7.04 2.98
N GLU A 241 -4.73 -8.34 2.87
CA GLU A 241 -5.74 -9.34 3.21
C GLU A 241 -6.05 -9.31 4.72
N GLU A 242 -5.01 -9.38 5.57
CA GLU A 242 -5.16 -9.36 7.01
C GLU A 242 -5.75 -8.04 7.51
N GLN A 243 -5.42 -6.92 6.87
CA GLN A 243 -6.04 -5.63 7.18
C GLN A 243 -7.56 -5.66 7.00
N ALA A 244 -8.03 -6.19 5.89
CA ALA A 244 -9.47 -6.26 5.59
C ALA A 244 -10.18 -7.29 6.47
N TYR A 245 -9.53 -8.44 6.71
CA TYR A 245 -10.02 -9.46 7.64
C TYR A 245 -10.24 -8.88 9.05
N ILE A 246 -9.22 -8.25 9.62
CA ILE A 246 -9.32 -7.61 10.95
C ILE A 246 -10.39 -6.50 10.92
N GLY A 247 -10.44 -5.72 9.86
CA GLY A 247 -11.40 -4.62 9.72
C GLY A 247 -12.85 -5.11 9.78
N LEU A 248 -13.20 -6.16 9.03
CA LEU A 248 -14.53 -6.73 9.09
C LEU A 248 -14.84 -7.38 10.45
N ARG A 249 -13.87 -8.07 11.05
CA ARG A 249 -13.99 -8.64 12.41
C ARG A 249 -14.22 -7.56 13.46
N GLN A 250 -13.58 -6.41 13.34
CA GLN A 250 -13.82 -5.29 14.25
C GLN A 250 -15.21 -4.69 14.07
N LEU A 251 -15.68 -4.50 12.82
CA LEU A 251 -17.05 -4.06 12.56
C LEU A 251 -18.06 -5.04 13.15
N PHE A 252 -17.86 -6.33 12.97
CA PHE A 252 -18.70 -7.36 13.59
C PHE A 252 -18.71 -7.26 15.13
N ASN A 253 -17.55 -7.09 15.75
CA ASN A 253 -17.44 -6.90 17.20
C ASN A 253 -18.23 -5.67 17.66
N MET A 254 -18.17 -4.56 16.94
CA MET A 254 -18.91 -3.34 17.29
C MET A 254 -20.41 -3.47 17.02
N ALA A 255 -20.77 -3.84 15.79
CA ALA A 255 -22.15 -3.78 15.33
C ALA A 255 -23.01 -4.90 15.93
N VAL A 256 -22.47 -6.13 16.02
CA VAL A 256 -23.23 -7.31 16.47
C VAL A 256 -22.97 -7.61 17.93
N LEU A 257 -21.71 -7.73 18.34
CA LEU A 257 -21.36 -8.14 19.70
C LEU A 257 -21.34 -6.97 20.72
N LYS A 258 -21.50 -5.73 20.24
CA LYS A 258 -21.48 -4.50 21.07
C LYS A 258 -20.22 -4.37 21.94
N LYS A 259 -19.08 -4.84 21.42
CA LYS A 259 -17.77 -4.77 22.08
C LYS A 259 -17.02 -3.53 21.66
N SER A 260 -16.22 -2.99 22.56
CA SER A 260 -15.23 -1.97 22.21
C SER A 260 -14.10 -2.59 21.38
N ILE A 261 -13.55 -1.80 20.46
CA ILE A 261 -12.42 -2.17 19.62
C ILE A 261 -11.23 -1.23 19.84
N PRO A 262 -10.00 -1.63 19.55
CA PRO A 262 -8.87 -0.71 19.52
C PRO A 262 -9.06 0.31 18.38
N ARG A 263 -8.71 1.58 18.65
CA ARG A 263 -8.78 2.64 17.64
C ARG A 263 -7.77 2.47 16.52
N GLU A 264 -6.66 1.82 16.79
CA GLU A 264 -5.60 1.58 15.81
C GLU A 264 -5.04 0.16 15.98
N VAL A 265 -4.86 -0.51 14.85
CA VAL A 265 -4.15 -1.80 14.75
C VAL A 265 -3.07 -1.66 13.69
N LEU A 266 -1.83 -1.62 14.12
CA LEU A 266 -0.67 -1.59 13.22
C LEU A 266 -0.14 -3.00 13.03
N LEU A 267 -0.13 -3.45 11.79
CA LEU A 267 0.40 -4.75 11.40
C LEU A 267 1.94 -4.74 11.36
N PRO A 268 2.59 -5.88 11.53
CA PRO A 268 4.03 -6.02 11.36
C PRO A 268 4.52 -5.54 9.99
N ILE A 269 5.78 -5.11 9.94
CA ILE A 269 6.45 -4.76 8.69
C ILE A 269 7.26 -5.99 8.25
N ASP A 270 6.66 -6.84 7.43
CA ASP A 270 7.31 -8.06 6.95
C ASP A 270 8.26 -7.75 5.80
N ILE A 271 9.53 -8.14 5.97
CA ILE A 271 10.58 -8.03 4.97
C ILE A 271 10.74 -9.36 4.26
N LEU A 272 10.58 -9.34 2.95
CA LEU A 272 10.65 -10.54 2.12
C LEU A 272 11.79 -10.44 1.13
N THR A 273 12.52 -11.55 1.05
CA THR A 273 13.61 -11.77 0.12
C THR A 273 13.34 -13.05 -0.68
N LYS A 274 14.17 -13.32 -1.68
CA LYS A 274 14.12 -14.57 -2.44
C LYS A 274 14.15 -15.80 -1.54
N GLU A 275 14.89 -15.74 -0.42
CA GLU A 275 15.11 -16.87 0.46
C GLU A 275 13.91 -17.20 1.36
N ASN A 276 13.06 -16.23 1.68
CA ASN A 276 11.95 -16.46 2.62
C ASN A 276 10.55 -16.38 1.98
N ILE A 277 10.42 -15.86 0.76
CA ILE A 277 9.13 -15.62 0.10
C ILE A 277 8.28 -16.91 -0.02
N ASP A 278 8.87 -18.03 -0.39
CA ASP A 278 8.13 -19.29 -0.58
C ASP A 278 7.56 -19.82 0.74
N HIS A 279 8.29 -19.63 1.85
CA HIS A 279 7.82 -20.00 3.18
C HIS A 279 6.70 -19.09 3.64
N TYR A 280 6.83 -17.80 3.41
CA TYR A 280 5.80 -16.82 3.73
C TYR A 280 4.49 -17.09 3.00
N LEU A 281 4.55 -17.35 1.68
CA LEU A 281 3.37 -17.65 0.87
C LEU A 281 2.71 -18.99 1.26
N LYS A 282 3.51 -20.01 1.63
CA LYS A 282 2.97 -21.30 2.08
C LYS A 282 2.28 -21.16 3.43
N PHE A 283 2.87 -20.40 4.34
CA PHE A 283 2.28 -20.17 5.66
C PHE A 283 0.91 -19.49 5.52
N ASN A 284 0.83 -18.40 4.80
CA ASN A 284 -0.43 -17.69 4.61
C ASN A 284 -1.51 -18.56 3.96
N LYS A 285 -1.17 -19.42 3.00
CA LYS A 285 -2.12 -20.38 2.39
C LYS A 285 -2.57 -21.53 3.30
N GLN A 286 -1.84 -21.85 4.36
CA GLN A 286 -2.22 -22.92 5.30
C GLN A 286 -3.30 -22.48 6.30
N TYR A 287 -3.51 -21.21 6.42
CA TYR A 287 -4.48 -20.61 7.34
C TYR A 287 -5.65 -19.91 6.60
N GLU A 288 -5.69 -20.04 5.27
CA GLU A 288 -6.86 -19.78 4.43
C GLU A 288 -7.81 -21.01 4.46
#